data_0a27446f13a7255940a982aaa34b0922
#
_entry.id   0a27446f13a7255940a982aaa34b0922
#
_cell.length_a   1.000
_cell.length_b   1.000
_cell.length_c   1.000
_cell.angle_alpha   90.00
_cell.angle_beta   90.00
_cell.angle_gamma   90.00
#
_symmetry.space_group_name_H-M   'P 1'
#
loop_
_entity.id
_entity.type
_entity.pdbx_description
1 polymer ?
#
loop_
_entity_poly.entity_id
_entity_poly.type
_entity_poly.pdbx_seq_one_letter_code
_entity_poly.pdbx_strand_id
1 'polypeptide(L)'
;MRLATFNILHGRTVADDLVIPERLRQAVQDLDADVLALQEVDRDQPRSHLADLTAVAADAMGAVSSQFVAAISGTPGATWMAATGRESPGTASYGIALLSRYPVLDWQVLRLPRIPAKFPMWLRVPRKIIVVHEEPRAVVVGRFDTPTGPLVVANTHLSFVPGWNRLQLQRIRRYLRVFDEPVVLMGDLNMAGRAPAELTGFTPLATHPTFPLAEPTEQLDHILLRGSLGPVVSSDAPLMPLSDHRALVVDLA
;
A
#
# COMPACT_ATOMS: atom_id res chain seq x y z
N MET A 1 -16.22 9.35 6.91
CA MET A 1 -15.50 8.17 6.33
C MET A 1 -14.02 8.35 6.55
N ARG A 2 -13.36 7.33 7.15
CA ARG A 2 -11.91 7.35 7.41
C ARG A 2 -11.17 6.45 6.43
N LEU A 3 -10.22 7.04 5.70
CA LEU A 3 -9.31 6.35 4.79
C LEU A 3 -7.91 6.29 5.40
N ALA A 4 -7.26 5.14 5.33
CA ALA A 4 -5.88 5.01 5.79
C ALA A 4 -5.03 4.20 4.81
N THR A 5 -3.75 4.58 4.66
CA THR A 5 -2.74 3.78 3.98
C THR A 5 -1.54 3.57 4.88
N PHE A 6 -0.97 2.37 4.86
CA PHE A 6 0.14 2.02 5.73
C PHE A 6 1.04 0.96 5.08
N ASN A 7 2.29 1.31 4.81
CA ASN A 7 3.34 0.36 4.52
C ASN A 7 3.74 -0.29 5.85
N ILE A 8 3.46 -1.58 6.03
CA ILE A 8 3.61 -2.27 7.32
C ILE A 8 4.97 -2.94 7.52
N LEU A 9 5.90 -2.82 6.57
CA LEU A 9 7.21 -3.48 6.63
C LEU A 9 7.07 -4.97 7.05
N HIS A 10 6.15 -5.71 6.43
CA HIS A 10 5.78 -7.10 6.75
C HIS A 10 5.48 -7.37 8.24
N GLY A 11 5.00 -6.35 8.97
CA GLY A 11 4.70 -6.45 10.40
C GLY A 11 5.90 -6.26 11.32
N ARG A 12 7.08 -5.93 10.78
CA ARG A 12 8.32 -5.77 11.54
C ARG A 12 8.37 -4.43 12.26
N THR A 13 8.95 -4.42 13.46
CA THR A 13 9.28 -3.23 14.22
C THR A 13 10.75 -2.90 14.06
N VAL A 14 11.08 -1.66 13.75
CA VAL A 14 12.48 -1.19 13.62
C VAL A 14 13.23 -1.23 14.96
N ALA A 15 12.51 -1.10 16.08
CA ALA A 15 13.12 -1.01 17.42
C ALA A 15 13.73 -2.33 17.91
N ASP A 16 13.11 -3.47 17.61
CA ASP A 16 13.52 -4.79 18.09
C ASP A 16 13.69 -5.85 16.97
N ASP A 17 13.44 -5.46 15.74
CA ASP A 17 13.55 -6.30 14.54
C ASP A 17 12.58 -7.51 14.53
N LEU A 18 11.54 -7.49 15.38
CA LEU A 18 10.58 -8.57 15.53
C LEU A 18 9.31 -8.33 14.70
N VAL A 19 8.72 -9.43 14.24
CA VAL A 19 7.38 -9.47 13.64
C VAL A 19 6.44 -10.09 14.67
N ILE A 20 5.53 -9.29 15.22
CA ILE A 20 4.53 -9.70 16.20
C ILE A 20 3.15 -9.35 15.66
N PRO A 21 2.31 -10.33 15.25
CA PRO A 21 1.00 -10.08 14.66
C PRO A 21 0.07 -9.21 15.52
N GLU A 22 0.18 -9.29 16.84
CA GLU A 22 -0.60 -8.47 17.77
C GLU A 22 -0.30 -6.98 17.64
N ARG A 23 0.93 -6.59 17.27
CA ARG A 23 1.27 -5.18 16.99
C ARG A 23 0.56 -4.68 15.75
N LEU A 24 0.43 -5.52 14.72
CA LEU A 24 -0.39 -5.20 13.54
C LEU A 24 -1.86 -5.07 13.92
N ARG A 25 -2.39 -6.00 14.73
CA ARG A 25 -3.77 -5.94 15.24
C ARG A 25 -4.02 -4.61 15.96
N GLN A 26 -3.17 -4.24 16.89
CA GLN A 26 -3.27 -2.98 17.63
C GLN A 26 -3.20 -1.77 16.69
N ALA A 27 -2.23 -1.74 15.77
CA ALA A 27 -2.11 -0.65 14.81
C ALA A 27 -3.38 -0.47 13.95
N VAL A 28 -3.97 -1.57 13.49
CA VAL A 28 -5.20 -1.53 12.67
C VAL A 28 -6.39 -1.05 13.50
N GLN A 29 -6.49 -1.46 14.77
CA GLN A 29 -7.52 -0.98 15.69
C GLN A 29 -7.36 0.52 15.99
N ASP A 30 -6.13 0.99 16.23
CA ASP A 30 -5.84 2.40 16.50
C ASP A 30 -6.10 3.29 15.29
N LEU A 31 -5.86 2.78 14.07
CA LEU A 31 -6.19 3.49 12.84
C LEU A 31 -7.70 3.67 12.64
N ASP A 32 -8.51 2.72 13.11
CA ASP A 32 -9.98 2.70 13.03
C ASP A 32 -10.52 3.14 11.66
N ALA A 33 -9.91 2.64 10.59
CA ALA A 33 -10.23 3.02 9.22
C ALA A 33 -11.51 2.34 8.70
N ASP A 34 -12.27 3.03 7.85
CA ASP A 34 -13.35 2.42 7.06
C ASP A 34 -12.82 1.70 5.82
N VAL A 35 -11.75 2.25 5.21
CA VAL A 35 -10.99 1.63 4.13
C VAL A 35 -9.50 1.73 4.43
N LEU A 36 -8.82 0.59 4.43
CA LEU A 36 -7.40 0.45 4.77
C LEU A 36 -6.61 -0.16 3.62
N ALA A 37 -5.60 0.56 3.15
CA ALA A 37 -4.64 0.10 2.15
C ALA A 37 -3.32 -0.28 2.83
N LEU A 38 -2.89 -1.53 2.69
CA LEU A 38 -1.65 -2.04 3.25
C LEU A 38 -0.65 -2.35 2.16
N GLN A 39 0.62 -2.01 2.39
CA GLN A 39 1.74 -2.36 1.54
C GLN A 39 2.73 -3.21 2.35
N GLU A 40 3.58 -3.94 1.64
CA GLU A 40 4.55 -4.88 2.23
C GLU A 40 3.90 -5.96 3.10
N VAL A 41 2.83 -6.54 2.60
CA VAL A 41 2.05 -7.55 3.33
C VAL A 41 2.60 -8.95 3.04
N ASP A 42 2.98 -9.67 4.09
CA ASP A 42 3.35 -11.09 4.04
C ASP A 42 2.12 -12.00 4.14
N ARG A 43 2.19 -13.12 3.42
CA ARG A 43 1.32 -14.29 3.59
C ARG A 43 2.16 -15.56 3.55
N ASP A 44 2.02 -16.41 4.55
CA ASP A 44 2.73 -17.71 4.68
C ASP A 44 4.27 -17.57 4.65
N GLN A 45 4.82 -16.41 5.05
CA GLN A 45 6.26 -16.18 5.11
C GLN A 45 6.86 -16.68 6.42
N PRO A 46 8.02 -17.35 6.40
CA PRO A 46 8.70 -17.78 7.63
C PRO A 46 9.03 -16.62 8.58
N ARG A 47 9.42 -15.46 8.04
CA ARG A 47 9.78 -14.27 8.82
C ARG A 47 8.59 -13.65 9.58
N SER A 48 7.38 -13.92 9.16
CA SER A 48 6.12 -13.50 9.80
C SER A 48 5.36 -14.66 10.43
N HIS A 49 6.09 -15.72 10.84
CA HIS A 49 5.55 -16.92 11.52
C HIS A 49 4.44 -17.63 10.73
N LEU A 50 4.52 -17.61 9.39
CA LEU A 50 3.54 -18.18 8.46
C LEU A 50 2.15 -17.53 8.59
N ALA A 51 2.06 -16.33 9.17
CA ALA A 51 0.79 -15.63 9.31
C ALA A 51 0.28 -15.10 7.96
N ASP A 52 -1.04 -15.08 7.79
CA ASP A 52 -1.72 -14.24 6.80
C ASP A 52 -1.97 -12.87 7.44
N LEU A 53 -1.08 -11.91 7.18
CA LEU A 53 -1.18 -10.58 7.76
C LEU A 53 -2.41 -9.81 7.24
N THR A 54 -2.94 -10.18 6.06
CA THR A 54 -4.22 -9.63 5.58
C THR A 54 -5.38 -10.10 6.45
N ALA A 55 -5.42 -11.39 6.79
CA ALA A 55 -6.47 -11.94 7.65
C ALA A 55 -6.40 -11.35 9.07
N VAL A 56 -5.18 -11.18 9.62
CA VAL A 56 -4.98 -10.51 10.92
C VAL A 56 -5.52 -9.08 10.91
N ALA A 57 -5.22 -8.32 9.86
CA ALA A 57 -5.70 -6.94 9.71
C ALA A 57 -7.21 -6.88 9.48
N ALA A 58 -7.77 -7.78 8.66
CA ALA A 58 -9.20 -7.84 8.39
C ALA A 58 -10.02 -8.13 9.64
N ASP A 59 -9.59 -9.09 10.45
CA ASP A 59 -10.21 -9.42 11.73
C ASP A 59 -10.13 -8.22 12.71
N ALA A 60 -8.95 -7.61 12.84
CA ALA A 60 -8.75 -6.46 13.73
C ALA A 60 -9.60 -5.24 13.36
N MET A 61 -9.80 -5.00 12.06
CA MET A 61 -10.58 -3.89 11.51
C MET A 61 -12.10 -4.16 11.58
N GLY A 62 -12.52 -5.43 11.66
CA GLY A 62 -13.90 -5.84 11.40
C GLY A 62 -14.27 -5.63 9.93
N ALA A 63 -13.34 -5.90 9.01
CA ALA A 63 -13.55 -5.71 7.58
C ALA A 63 -14.56 -6.73 7.04
N VAL A 64 -15.53 -6.24 6.25
CA VAL A 64 -16.51 -7.10 5.55
C VAL A 64 -16.01 -7.49 4.16
N SER A 65 -15.01 -6.78 3.65
CA SER A 65 -14.39 -7.03 2.36
C SER A 65 -12.88 -6.88 2.49
N SER A 66 -12.11 -7.84 1.96
CA SER A 66 -10.65 -7.76 1.91
C SER A 66 -10.11 -8.53 0.72
N GLN A 67 -9.02 -8.00 0.13
CA GLN A 67 -8.32 -8.64 -0.99
C GLN A 67 -6.82 -8.49 -0.82
N PHE A 68 -6.11 -9.60 -0.75
CA PHE A 68 -4.65 -9.66 -0.88
C PHE A 68 -4.27 -9.88 -2.33
N VAL A 69 -3.25 -9.16 -2.79
CA VAL A 69 -2.65 -9.35 -4.12
C VAL A 69 -1.15 -9.55 -3.97
N ALA A 70 -0.71 -10.79 -4.18
CA ALA A 70 0.71 -11.09 -4.22
C ALA A 70 1.40 -10.36 -5.38
N ALA A 71 2.48 -9.68 -5.11
CA ALA A 71 3.42 -9.16 -6.11
C ALA A 71 4.43 -10.24 -6.47
N ILE A 72 4.93 -10.96 -5.46
CA ILE A 72 5.85 -12.07 -5.62
C ILE A 72 5.34 -13.34 -4.92
N SER A 73 5.72 -14.48 -5.48
CA SER A 73 5.59 -15.81 -4.92
C SER A 73 6.98 -16.30 -4.52
N GLY A 74 7.15 -16.76 -3.29
CA GLY A 74 8.44 -17.07 -2.67
C GLY A 74 8.83 -16.03 -1.61
N THR A 75 10.10 -16.02 -1.21
CA THR A 75 10.59 -15.21 -0.09
C THR A 75 11.38 -14.00 -0.56
N PRO A 76 10.97 -12.76 -0.21
CA PRO A 76 11.73 -11.55 -0.51
C PRO A 76 13.18 -11.63 0.00
N GLY A 77 14.13 -11.18 -0.82
CA GLY A 77 15.55 -11.24 -0.50
C GLY A 77 16.20 -12.61 -0.66
N ALA A 78 15.43 -13.66 -0.93
CA ALA A 78 15.93 -15.00 -1.20
C ALA A 78 15.49 -15.47 -2.60
N THR A 79 14.70 -16.54 -2.70
CA THR A 79 14.18 -17.03 -3.98
C THR A 79 12.72 -16.66 -4.14
N TRP A 80 12.41 -15.97 -5.23
CA TRP A 80 11.06 -15.57 -5.56
C TRP A 80 10.83 -15.49 -7.08
N MET A 81 9.57 -15.53 -7.46
CA MET A 81 9.09 -15.29 -8.82
C MET A 81 7.97 -14.24 -8.82
N ALA A 82 7.69 -13.66 -9.98
CA ALA A 82 6.53 -12.80 -10.14
C ALA A 82 5.26 -13.62 -9.87
N ALA A 83 4.42 -13.13 -8.97
CA ALA A 83 3.15 -13.79 -8.69
C ALA A 83 2.19 -13.69 -9.89
N THR A 84 1.49 -14.76 -10.16
CA THR A 84 0.53 -14.87 -11.27
C THR A 84 -0.93 -14.73 -10.83
N GLY A 85 -1.18 -14.91 -9.51
CA GLY A 85 -2.51 -15.02 -8.93
C GLY A 85 -3.10 -16.43 -9.00
N ARG A 86 -2.25 -17.42 -9.37
CA ARG A 86 -2.63 -18.86 -9.47
C ARG A 86 -1.76 -19.74 -8.56
N GLU A 87 -1.10 -19.12 -7.59
CA GLU A 87 -0.25 -19.82 -6.64
C GLU A 87 -1.08 -20.79 -5.79
N SER A 88 -0.50 -21.94 -5.46
CA SER A 88 -1.14 -22.93 -4.57
C SER A 88 -1.35 -22.33 -3.16
N PRO A 89 -2.41 -22.74 -2.44
CA PRO A 89 -2.57 -22.41 -1.04
C PRO A 89 -1.32 -22.79 -0.22
N GLY A 90 -0.95 -21.93 0.75
CA GLY A 90 0.25 -22.12 1.57
C GLY A 90 1.56 -21.73 0.88
N THR A 91 1.51 -21.19 -0.35
CA THR A 91 2.70 -20.64 -1.00
C THR A 91 3.09 -19.33 -0.36
N ALA A 92 4.31 -19.27 0.20
CA ALA A 92 4.87 -18.04 0.73
C ALA A 92 4.78 -16.91 -0.31
N SER A 93 4.19 -15.79 0.06
CA SER A 93 3.95 -14.67 -0.86
C SER A 93 4.04 -13.32 -0.12
N TYR A 94 4.26 -12.27 -0.91
CA TYR A 94 4.41 -10.92 -0.43
C TYR A 94 3.78 -9.95 -1.42
N GLY A 95 3.08 -8.94 -0.91
CA GLY A 95 2.35 -8.04 -1.77
C GLY A 95 1.67 -6.89 -1.06
N ILE A 96 0.43 -6.63 -1.47
CA ILE A 96 -0.41 -5.55 -0.97
C ILE A 96 -1.80 -6.08 -0.60
N ALA A 97 -2.49 -5.37 0.30
CA ALA A 97 -3.87 -5.70 0.66
C ALA A 97 -4.75 -4.45 0.69
N LEU A 98 -6.02 -4.61 0.35
CA LEU A 98 -7.04 -3.58 0.49
C LEU A 98 -8.21 -4.16 1.27
N LEU A 99 -8.60 -3.46 2.34
CA LEU A 99 -9.62 -3.88 3.29
C LEU A 99 -10.68 -2.79 3.44
N SER A 100 -11.93 -3.19 3.66
CA SER A 100 -13.04 -2.24 3.82
C SER A 100 -14.10 -2.78 4.76
N ARG A 101 -14.68 -1.86 5.55
CA ARG A 101 -15.93 -2.08 6.30
C ARG A 101 -17.16 -1.98 5.41
N TYR A 102 -16.99 -1.51 4.16
CA TYR A 102 -18.07 -1.48 3.17
C TYR A 102 -18.06 -2.73 2.30
N PRO A 103 -19.24 -3.21 1.84
CA PRO A 103 -19.32 -4.31 0.89
C PRO A 103 -18.61 -3.97 -0.42
N VAL A 104 -17.89 -4.93 -0.98
CA VAL A 104 -17.30 -4.80 -2.30
C VAL A 104 -18.32 -5.18 -3.39
N LEU A 105 -18.38 -4.37 -4.44
CA LEU A 105 -19.16 -4.63 -5.65
C LEU A 105 -18.33 -5.38 -6.68
N ASP A 106 -17.04 -5.05 -6.78
CA ASP A 106 -16.10 -5.67 -7.72
C ASP A 106 -14.65 -5.52 -7.27
N TRP A 107 -13.81 -6.52 -7.59
CA TRP A 107 -12.38 -6.50 -7.40
C TRP A 107 -11.65 -6.59 -8.74
N GLN A 108 -10.66 -5.73 -8.95
CA GLN A 108 -9.79 -5.77 -10.11
C GLN A 108 -8.32 -5.72 -9.71
N VAL A 109 -7.46 -6.34 -10.52
CA VAL A 109 -6.02 -6.36 -10.31
C VAL A 109 -5.30 -5.92 -11.57
N LEU A 110 -4.44 -4.91 -11.43
CA LEU A 110 -3.55 -4.47 -12.50
C LEU A 110 -2.11 -4.86 -12.15
N ARG A 111 -1.49 -5.72 -12.95
CA ARG A 111 -0.03 -6.00 -12.83
C ARG A 111 0.77 -4.89 -13.50
N LEU A 112 1.75 -4.38 -12.79
CA LEU A 112 2.61 -3.30 -13.28
C LEU A 112 3.91 -3.88 -13.86
N PRO A 113 4.48 -3.25 -14.91
CA PRO A 113 5.75 -3.68 -15.44
C PRO A 113 6.87 -3.49 -14.41
N ARG A 114 7.82 -4.43 -14.40
CA ARG A 114 9.08 -4.33 -13.65
C ARG A 114 10.23 -4.09 -14.60
N ILE A 115 11.37 -3.61 -14.09
CA ILE A 115 12.61 -3.57 -14.84
C ILE A 115 13.06 -5.02 -15.06
N PRO A 116 13.24 -5.47 -16.31
CA PRO A 116 13.44 -6.89 -16.61
C PRO A 116 14.83 -7.41 -16.23
N ALA A 117 15.81 -6.52 -16.05
CA ALA A 117 17.18 -6.86 -15.76
C ALA A 117 17.63 -6.37 -14.38
N LYS A 118 18.60 -7.08 -13.79
CA LYS A 118 19.33 -6.56 -12.64
C LYS A 118 20.22 -5.41 -13.09
N PHE A 119 20.29 -4.34 -12.31
CA PHE A 119 21.12 -3.17 -12.65
C PHE A 119 21.78 -2.59 -11.39
N PRO A 120 22.97 -1.98 -11.52
CA PRO A 120 23.60 -1.29 -10.41
C PRO A 120 22.91 0.05 -10.15
N MET A 121 22.65 0.34 -8.88
CA MET A 121 22.11 1.62 -8.45
C MET A 121 22.95 2.19 -7.31
N TRP A 122 23.22 3.49 -7.39
CA TRP A 122 23.90 4.22 -6.33
C TRP A 122 22.90 4.66 -5.26
N LEU A 123 23.09 4.19 -4.03
CA LEU A 123 22.41 4.73 -2.86
C LEU A 123 23.18 5.92 -2.30
N ARG A 124 22.45 6.99 -1.97
CA ARG A 124 23.07 8.18 -1.34
C ARG A 124 23.34 7.95 0.14
N VAL A 125 22.49 7.17 0.81
CA VAL A 125 22.61 6.82 2.23
C VAL A 125 22.21 5.35 2.40
N PRO A 126 23.10 4.48 2.90
CA PRO A 126 24.56 4.69 2.95
C PRO A 126 25.13 4.79 1.52
N ARG A 127 26.23 5.53 1.36
CA ARG A 127 26.90 5.68 0.04
C ARG A 127 27.45 4.35 -0.45
N LYS A 128 26.68 3.61 -1.24
CA LYS A 128 27.09 2.33 -1.82
C LYS A 128 26.39 2.04 -3.13
N ILE A 129 27.03 1.23 -3.96
CA ILE A 129 26.37 0.63 -5.12
C ILE A 129 25.69 -0.66 -4.66
N ILE A 130 24.42 -0.82 -5.01
CA ILE A 130 23.68 -2.06 -4.86
C ILE A 130 23.26 -2.59 -6.23
N VAL A 131 23.14 -3.91 -6.35
CA VAL A 131 22.51 -4.51 -7.53
C VAL A 131 21.02 -4.67 -7.23
N VAL A 132 20.22 -3.89 -7.93
CA VAL A 132 18.76 -3.94 -7.80
C VAL A 132 18.22 -5.07 -8.67
N HIS A 133 17.44 -5.93 -8.07
CA HIS A 133 16.55 -6.85 -8.75
C HIS A 133 15.13 -6.40 -8.44
N GLU A 134 14.57 -5.58 -9.34
CA GLU A 134 13.28 -4.95 -9.14
C GLU A 134 12.17 -5.99 -8.97
N GLU A 135 11.40 -5.84 -7.91
CA GLU A 135 10.24 -6.67 -7.64
C GLU A 135 9.06 -6.30 -8.54
N PRO A 136 8.24 -7.27 -8.95
CA PRO A 136 6.97 -6.97 -9.60
C PRO A 136 6.08 -6.14 -8.69
N ARG A 137 5.28 -5.26 -9.27
CA ARG A 137 4.32 -4.42 -8.55
C ARG A 137 2.91 -4.70 -9.07
N ALA A 138 1.93 -4.41 -8.22
CA ALA A 138 0.54 -4.59 -8.55
C ALA A 138 -0.30 -3.44 -7.99
N VAL A 139 -1.50 -3.32 -8.53
CA VAL A 139 -2.58 -2.50 -7.98
C VAL A 139 -3.73 -3.42 -7.67
N VAL A 140 -4.29 -3.31 -6.49
CA VAL A 140 -5.62 -3.85 -6.18
C VAL A 140 -6.62 -2.71 -6.22
N VAL A 141 -7.73 -2.92 -6.92
CA VAL A 141 -8.81 -1.95 -7.05
C VAL A 141 -10.08 -2.59 -6.52
N GLY A 142 -10.69 -1.98 -5.52
CA GLY A 142 -12.01 -2.34 -5.00
C GLY A 142 -13.03 -1.27 -5.37
N ARG A 143 -14.19 -1.67 -5.82
CA ARG A 143 -15.38 -0.82 -5.95
C ARG A 143 -16.31 -1.14 -4.80
N PHE A 144 -16.53 -0.17 -3.91
CA PHE A 144 -17.25 -0.37 -2.66
C PHE A 144 -18.60 0.33 -2.68
N ASP A 145 -19.60 -0.30 -2.05
CA ASP A 145 -20.90 0.30 -1.80
C ASP A 145 -20.85 1.05 -0.47
N THR A 146 -20.71 2.37 -0.57
CA THR A 146 -20.64 3.24 0.62
C THR A 146 -21.95 3.97 0.86
N PRO A 147 -22.21 4.48 2.08
CA PRO A 147 -23.41 5.26 2.37
C PRO A 147 -23.62 6.49 1.49
N THR A 148 -22.55 7.00 0.88
CA THR A 148 -22.59 8.17 -0.02
C THR A 148 -22.59 7.79 -1.50
N GLY A 149 -22.68 6.50 -1.81
CA GLY A 149 -22.67 5.95 -3.16
C GLY A 149 -21.39 5.16 -3.48
N PRO A 150 -21.29 4.59 -4.69
CA PRO A 150 -20.15 3.79 -5.07
C PRO A 150 -18.84 4.57 -5.05
N LEU A 151 -17.80 3.97 -4.47
CA LEU A 151 -16.43 4.50 -4.36
C LEU A 151 -15.45 3.49 -4.92
N VAL A 152 -14.56 3.95 -5.79
CA VAL A 152 -13.42 3.14 -6.27
C VAL A 152 -12.19 3.49 -5.45
N VAL A 153 -11.56 2.49 -4.85
CA VAL A 153 -10.29 2.65 -4.14
C VAL A 153 -9.24 1.75 -4.75
N ALA A 154 -8.10 2.33 -5.06
CA ALA A 154 -6.93 1.63 -5.60
C ALA A 154 -5.79 1.69 -4.59
N ASN A 155 -5.20 0.53 -4.26
CA ASN A 155 -3.99 0.43 -3.45
C ASN A 155 -2.83 -0.07 -4.31
N THR A 156 -1.65 0.52 -4.10
CA THR A 156 -0.41 0.10 -4.76
C THR A 156 0.82 0.37 -3.90
N HIS A 157 1.91 -0.37 -4.19
CA HIS A 157 3.26 -0.05 -3.75
C HIS A 157 4.13 0.07 -4.99
N LEU A 158 4.60 1.26 -5.32
CA LEU A 158 5.39 1.50 -6.53
C LEU A 158 6.87 1.18 -6.33
N SER A 159 7.58 1.07 -7.45
CA SER A 159 9.04 0.96 -7.46
C SER A 159 9.70 2.15 -6.75
N PHE A 160 10.75 1.87 -5.99
CA PHE A 160 11.60 2.93 -5.44
C PHE A 160 12.61 3.50 -6.46
N VAL A 161 12.64 2.96 -7.69
CA VAL A 161 13.54 3.41 -8.75
C VAL A 161 12.97 4.66 -9.42
N PRO A 162 13.67 5.83 -9.34
CA PRO A 162 13.21 7.06 -9.95
C PRO A 162 12.99 6.93 -11.46
N GLY A 163 11.88 7.47 -11.95
CA GLY A 163 11.46 7.36 -13.35
C GLY A 163 10.63 6.11 -13.62
N TRP A 164 10.97 4.96 -13.02
CA TRP A 164 10.18 3.75 -13.16
C TRP A 164 8.86 3.83 -12.39
N ASN A 165 8.89 4.35 -11.15
CA ASN A 165 7.68 4.69 -10.39
C ASN A 165 6.77 5.66 -11.18
N ARG A 166 7.32 6.65 -11.89
CA ARG A 166 6.55 7.57 -12.74
C ARG A 166 5.84 6.83 -13.87
N LEU A 167 6.51 5.90 -14.56
CA LEU A 167 5.91 5.08 -15.60
C LEU A 167 4.80 4.19 -15.06
N GLN A 168 5.02 3.57 -13.89
CA GLN A 168 4.01 2.77 -13.21
C GLN A 168 2.80 3.62 -12.82
N LEU A 169 3.00 4.80 -12.23
CA LEU A 169 1.93 5.72 -11.85
C LEU A 169 1.12 6.23 -13.05
N GLN A 170 1.78 6.52 -14.18
CA GLN A 170 1.09 6.90 -15.41
C GLN A 170 0.22 5.76 -15.96
N ARG A 171 0.67 4.50 -15.82
CA ARG A 171 -0.13 3.33 -16.20
C ARG A 171 -1.37 3.18 -15.31
N ILE A 172 -1.22 3.36 -14.00
CA ILE A 172 -2.32 3.37 -13.04
C ILE A 172 -3.32 4.48 -13.39
N ARG A 173 -2.85 5.71 -13.60
CA ARG A 173 -3.69 6.84 -14.00
C ARG A 173 -4.53 6.52 -15.24
N ARG A 174 -3.93 5.89 -16.27
CA ARG A 174 -4.67 5.50 -17.49
C ARG A 174 -5.72 4.45 -17.17
N TYR A 175 -5.38 3.45 -16.37
CA TYR A 175 -6.28 2.38 -15.98
C TYR A 175 -7.47 2.91 -15.19
N LEU A 176 -7.26 3.81 -14.25
CA LEU A 176 -8.31 4.36 -13.40
C LEU A 176 -9.28 5.31 -14.13
N ARG A 177 -8.97 5.71 -15.38
CA ARG A 177 -9.86 6.59 -16.16
C ARG A 177 -11.18 5.93 -16.60
N VAL A 178 -11.28 4.61 -16.55
CA VAL A 178 -12.46 3.88 -16.99
C VAL A 178 -13.63 3.96 -16.01
N PHE A 179 -13.35 4.37 -14.76
CA PHE A 179 -14.37 4.51 -13.74
C PHE A 179 -14.99 5.91 -13.80
N ASP A 180 -16.32 5.98 -13.74
CA ASP A 180 -17.05 7.25 -13.67
C ASP A 180 -17.20 7.74 -12.22
N GLU A 181 -17.15 6.84 -11.26
CA GLU A 181 -17.24 7.10 -9.83
C GLU A 181 -16.04 7.90 -9.30
N PRO A 182 -16.14 8.50 -8.11
CA PRO A 182 -14.98 9.01 -7.40
C PRO A 182 -13.93 7.90 -7.21
N VAL A 183 -12.68 8.24 -7.45
CA VAL A 183 -11.54 7.30 -7.33
C VAL A 183 -10.55 7.82 -6.31
N VAL A 184 -10.24 7.01 -5.31
CA VAL A 184 -9.13 7.25 -4.38
C VAL A 184 -7.97 6.31 -4.73
N LEU A 185 -6.81 6.89 -5.01
CA LEU A 185 -5.54 6.16 -5.13
C LEU A 185 -4.76 6.32 -3.85
N MET A 186 -4.46 5.20 -3.20
CA MET A 186 -3.71 5.16 -1.94
C MET A 186 -2.49 4.25 -2.07
N GLY A 187 -1.49 4.47 -1.22
CA GLY A 187 -0.34 3.58 -1.08
C GLY A 187 0.99 4.29 -0.97
N ASP A 188 2.02 3.47 -0.83
CA ASP A 188 3.41 3.91 -0.92
C ASP A 188 3.78 4.09 -2.41
N LEU A 189 3.82 5.34 -2.84
CA LEU A 189 4.13 5.66 -4.23
C LEU A 189 5.64 5.84 -4.47
N ASN A 190 6.48 5.75 -3.42
CA ASN A 190 7.93 5.96 -3.49
C ASN A 190 8.31 7.23 -4.25
N MET A 191 7.50 8.27 -4.10
CA MET A 191 7.66 9.56 -4.75
C MET A 191 7.33 10.67 -3.75
N ALA A 192 8.31 11.50 -3.45
CA ALA A 192 8.15 12.54 -2.44
C ALA A 192 7.27 13.72 -2.89
N GLY A 193 6.60 14.32 -1.93
CA GLY A 193 5.92 15.61 -2.06
C GLY A 193 4.76 15.61 -3.06
N ARG A 194 4.69 16.64 -3.92
CA ARG A 194 3.56 16.87 -4.83
C ARG A 194 3.63 16.09 -6.15
N ALA A 195 4.74 15.44 -6.44
CA ALA A 195 4.96 14.78 -7.72
C ALA A 195 3.87 13.76 -8.12
N PRO A 196 3.32 12.91 -7.20
CA PRO A 196 2.22 12.03 -7.56
C PRO A 196 0.94 12.76 -7.97
N ALA A 197 0.57 13.83 -7.26
CA ALA A 197 -0.60 14.65 -7.58
C ALA A 197 -0.45 15.34 -8.94
N GLU A 198 0.71 15.91 -9.22
CA GLU A 198 1.02 16.57 -10.49
C GLU A 198 0.98 15.59 -11.67
N LEU A 199 1.52 14.37 -11.50
CA LEU A 199 1.52 13.33 -12.54
C LEU A 199 0.14 12.75 -12.81
N THR A 200 -0.67 12.60 -11.78
CA THR A 200 -2.02 12.02 -11.91
C THR A 200 -3.07 13.06 -12.27
N GLY A 201 -2.90 14.30 -11.82
CA GLY A 201 -3.93 15.31 -11.80
C GLY A 201 -5.00 15.07 -10.73
N PHE A 202 -4.69 14.22 -9.73
CA PHE A 202 -5.58 13.93 -8.60
C PHE A 202 -5.29 14.91 -7.46
N THR A 203 -6.30 15.21 -6.67
CA THR A 203 -6.19 16.08 -5.50
C THR A 203 -5.64 15.32 -4.31
N PRO A 204 -4.54 15.76 -3.67
CA PRO A 204 -4.08 15.16 -2.43
C PRO A 204 -5.06 15.47 -1.29
N LEU A 205 -5.45 14.44 -0.54
CA LEU A 205 -6.33 14.58 0.63
C LEU A 205 -5.55 14.80 1.92
N ALA A 206 -4.27 14.44 1.95
CA ALA A 206 -3.35 14.67 3.07
C ALA A 206 -1.96 15.05 2.55
N THR A 207 -1.23 15.84 3.36
CA THR A 207 0.13 16.32 3.06
C THR A 207 1.00 16.27 4.31
N HIS A 208 1.29 15.04 4.79
CA HIS A 208 2.13 14.80 5.95
C HIS A 208 3.32 13.93 5.57
N PRO A 209 4.54 14.23 6.07
CA PRO A 209 5.67 13.31 5.94
C PRO A 209 5.36 11.97 6.64
N THR A 210 5.71 10.86 6.00
CA THR A 210 5.48 9.50 6.50
C THR A 210 6.75 8.70 6.71
N PHE A 211 7.87 9.12 6.11
CA PHE A 211 9.14 8.41 6.16
C PHE A 211 10.31 9.35 6.50
N PRO A 212 11.31 8.90 7.26
CA PRO A 212 11.32 7.69 8.08
C PRO A 212 10.46 7.81 9.35
N LEU A 213 10.17 6.68 10.00
CA LEU A 213 9.24 6.59 11.14
C LEU A 213 9.50 7.60 12.26
N ALA A 214 10.73 7.69 12.76
CA ALA A 214 11.07 8.48 13.95
C ALA A 214 10.96 9.99 13.71
N GLU A 215 11.63 10.49 12.68
CA GLU A 215 11.65 11.90 12.26
C GLU A 215 11.29 11.98 10.78
N PRO A 216 10.01 11.96 10.43
CA PRO A 216 9.61 11.91 9.03
C PRO A 216 9.94 13.21 8.31
N THR A 217 10.61 13.08 7.17
CA THR A 217 11.03 14.20 6.31
C THR A 217 10.48 14.11 4.91
N GLU A 218 10.05 12.90 4.49
CA GLU A 218 9.51 12.65 3.17
C GLU A 218 8.08 12.10 3.25
N GLN A 219 7.20 12.58 2.41
CA GLN A 219 5.90 11.98 2.19
C GLN A 219 6.03 10.98 1.03
N LEU A 220 6.08 9.68 1.33
CA LEU A 220 6.12 8.60 0.33
C LEU A 220 4.75 7.93 0.17
N ASP A 221 3.94 7.97 1.23
CA ASP A 221 2.58 7.46 1.26
C ASP A 221 1.58 8.56 0.89
N HIS A 222 0.63 8.22 0.05
CA HIS A 222 -0.31 9.20 -0.51
C HIS A 222 -1.75 8.71 -0.48
N ILE A 223 -2.69 9.66 -0.32
CA ILE A 223 -4.13 9.47 -0.53
C ILE A 223 -4.57 10.57 -1.50
N LEU A 224 -4.87 10.17 -2.73
CA LEU A 224 -5.14 11.07 -3.86
C LEU A 224 -6.56 10.82 -4.40
N LEU A 225 -7.34 11.88 -4.58
CA LEU A 225 -8.72 11.81 -5.05
C LEU A 225 -8.86 12.32 -6.49
N ARG A 226 -9.60 11.57 -7.31
CA ARG A 226 -10.22 12.05 -8.55
C ARG A 226 -11.74 12.05 -8.39
N GLY A 227 -12.37 13.11 -8.78
CA GLY A 227 -13.81 13.32 -8.56
C GLY A 227 -14.07 14.12 -7.29
N SER A 228 -15.19 13.88 -6.65
CA SER A 228 -15.61 14.60 -5.44
C SER A 228 -16.08 13.60 -4.38
N LEU A 229 -15.63 13.82 -3.17
CA LEU A 229 -16.12 13.21 -1.93
C LEU A 229 -16.45 14.34 -0.95
N GLY A 230 -16.90 14.01 0.26
CA GLY A 230 -17.06 14.99 1.33
C GLY A 230 -15.76 15.78 1.60
N PRO A 231 -15.86 16.95 2.25
CA PRO A 231 -14.66 17.73 2.60
C PRO A 231 -13.78 16.96 3.59
N VAL A 232 -12.47 17.22 3.51
CA VAL A 232 -11.52 16.72 4.51
C VAL A 232 -11.79 17.42 5.84
N VAL A 233 -12.11 16.65 6.87
CA VAL A 233 -12.34 17.13 8.24
C VAL A 233 -11.01 17.17 9.00
N SER A 234 -10.21 16.12 8.86
CA SER A 234 -8.89 16.01 9.47
C SER A 234 -7.97 15.11 8.65
N SER A 235 -6.67 15.26 8.84
CA SER A 235 -5.66 14.32 8.34
C SER A 235 -4.47 14.27 9.27
N ASP A 236 -3.79 13.11 9.36
CA ASP A 236 -2.65 12.89 10.23
C ASP A 236 -1.72 11.81 9.67
N ALA A 237 -0.49 11.77 10.22
CA ALA A 237 0.47 10.70 10.00
C ALA A 237 0.89 10.09 11.36
N PRO A 238 0.01 9.26 11.98
CA PRO A 238 0.27 8.72 13.29
C PRO A 238 1.45 7.75 13.33
N LEU A 239 2.17 7.78 14.44
CA LEU A 239 3.22 6.82 14.78
C LEU A 239 2.57 5.50 15.19
N MET A 240 2.87 4.42 14.46
CA MET A 240 2.36 3.08 14.76
C MET A 240 3.44 2.21 15.44
N PRO A 241 3.05 1.13 16.17
CA PRO A 241 3.99 0.28 16.90
C PRO A 241 4.82 -0.68 16.03
N LEU A 242 4.82 -0.48 14.72
CA LEU A 242 5.55 -1.28 13.74
C LEU A 242 5.91 -0.42 12.52
N SER A 243 6.70 -0.99 11.59
CA SER A 243 7.14 -0.37 10.34
C SER A 243 8.27 0.65 10.51
N ASP A 244 8.83 1.09 9.40
CA ASP A 244 9.72 2.25 9.23
C ASP A 244 8.99 3.44 8.59
N HIS A 245 7.71 3.27 8.26
CA HIS A 245 6.78 4.32 7.83
C HIS A 245 5.80 4.70 8.94
N ARG A 246 5.27 5.91 8.89
CA ARG A 246 4.02 6.27 9.55
C ARG A 246 2.84 5.93 8.67
N ALA A 247 1.72 5.58 9.26
CA ALA A 247 0.48 5.50 8.50
C ALA A 247 0.04 6.91 8.06
N LEU A 248 -0.71 7.02 6.97
CA LEU A 248 -1.36 8.26 6.55
C LEU A 248 -2.87 8.10 6.64
N VAL A 249 -3.54 9.02 7.30
CA VAL A 249 -4.98 8.96 7.60
C VAL A 249 -5.68 10.23 7.14
N VAL A 250 -6.91 10.06 6.65
CA VAL A 250 -7.80 11.17 6.26
C VAL A 250 -9.22 10.88 6.74
N ASP A 251 -9.82 11.84 7.40
CA ASP A 251 -11.25 11.84 7.75
C ASP A 251 -12.02 12.73 6.76
N LEU A 252 -13.04 12.17 6.16
CA LEU A 252 -14.00 12.85 5.28
C LEU A 252 -15.37 12.96 5.97
N ALA A 253 -16.04 14.10 5.76
CA ALA A 253 -17.39 14.33 6.27
C ALA A 253 -18.44 13.39 5.63
#